data_ec1b1211b380f565c0f73d9941d6b7e8
#
_entry.id   ec1b1211b380f565c0f73d9941d6b7e8
#
_cell.length_a   1.000
_cell.length_b   1.000
_cell.length_c   1.000
_cell.angle_alpha   90.00
_cell.angle_beta   90.00
_cell.angle_gamma   90.00
#
_symmetry.space_group_name_H-M   'P 1'
#
loop_
_entity.id
_entity.type
_entity.pdbx_description
1 polymer ?
#
loop_
_entity_poly.entity_id
_entity_poly.type
_entity_poly.pdbx_seq_one_letter_code
_entity_poly.pdbx_strand_id
1 'polypeptide(L)'
;MSNLSTLFDRYKALVVFDTETSGIDFDNDQIIELAALRVERTATGGLRIAGKMDTFIKLPEGETLPENIASLTGITDERLQTEGVQPVKAAGQIAKLMQNGPTLMIAHNAQFDACFLRGLLRGQKVGRIDWLDSLTVYKDRRAYPHKLANAIIAYDLTGKVQNSHRAIDDVLALFEVLKAMDDEREDLGSYVNLFGYNPKYGVSGRRIVGVRYEPQSFSKGLTRPEQTLPARVARR
;
A
#
# COMPACT_ATOMS: atom_id res chain seq x y z
N MET A 1 5.57 6.43 20.97
CA MET A 1 5.49 5.50 19.81
C MET A 1 4.04 5.39 19.44
N SER A 2 3.73 5.63 18.19
CA SER A 2 2.37 5.53 17.64
C SER A 2 1.78 4.15 17.90
N ASN A 3 0.49 4.13 18.21
CA ASN A 3 -0.33 2.94 18.32
C ASN A 3 -1.42 2.88 17.24
N LEU A 4 -1.38 3.81 16.27
CA LEU A 4 -2.33 3.93 15.16
C LEU A 4 -3.80 3.95 15.64
N SER A 5 -4.06 4.66 16.75
CA SER A 5 -5.32 4.63 17.48
C SER A 5 -6.52 4.96 16.59
N THR A 6 -6.44 6.02 15.79
CA THR A 6 -7.53 6.48 14.92
C THR A 6 -7.95 5.44 13.86
N LEU A 7 -7.05 4.53 13.50
CA LEU A 7 -7.34 3.40 12.61
C LEU A 7 -7.96 2.24 13.40
N PHE A 8 -7.38 1.89 14.55
CA PHE A 8 -7.87 0.77 15.37
C PHE A 8 -9.18 1.05 16.11
N ASP A 9 -9.65 2.29 16.17
CA ASP A 9 -11.01 2.61 16.62
C ASP A 9 -12.09 2.05 15.69
N ARG A 10 -11.75 1.79 14.41
CA ARG A 10 -12.67 1.32 13.36
C ARG A 10 -12.34 -0.06 12.82
N TYR A 11 -11.09 -0.48 12.89
CA TYR A 11 -10.59 -1.71 12.28
C TYR A 11 -9.99 -2.64 13.32
N LYS A 12 -10.25 -3.94 13.17
CA LYS A 12 -9.61 -4.98 14.00
C LYS A 12 -8.19 -5.27 13.56
N ALA A 13 -7.91 -5.05 12.28
CA ALA A 13 -6.61 -5.28 11.71
C ALA A 13 -6.30 -4.28 10.60
N LEU A 14 -5.02 -4.00 10.43
CA LEU A 14 -4.45 -3.29 9.29
C LEU A 14 -3.68 -4.31 8.46
N VAL A 15 -3.86 -4.30 7.15
CA VAL A 15 -3.04 -5.08 6.22
C VAL A 15 -2.22 -4.10 5.40
N VAL A 16 -0.96 -3.95 5.78
CA VAL A 16 0.02 -3.17 5.02
C VAL A 16 0.57 -4.07 3.93
N PHE A 17 0.51 -3.66 2.68
CA PHE A 17 0.89 -4.51 1.55
C PHE A 17 1.56 -3.70 0.45
N ASP A 18 2.26 -4.42 -0.42
CA ASP A 18 2.93 -3.89 -1.60
C ASP A 18 2.96 -4.94 -2.69
N THR A 19 3.03 -4.53 -3.97
CA THR A 19 3.02 -5.41 -5.12
C THR A 19 4.10 -5.04 -6.11
N GLU A 20 4.87 -6.05 -6.56
CA GLU A 20 5.63 -5.94 -7.80
C GLU A 20 4.83 -6.55 -8.94
N THR A 21 4.87 -5.94 -10.11
CA THR A 21 4.05 -6.31 -11.27
C THR A 21 4.89 -6.53 -12.51
N SER A 22 4.37 -7.31 -13.47
CA SER A 22 5.03 -7.52 -14.77
C SER A 22 5.06 -6.27 -15.66
N GLY A 23 4.32 -5.23 -15.28
CA GLY A 23 4.23 -3.96 -15.98
C GLY A 23 3.21 -3.04 -15.31
N ILE A 24 2.71 -2.06 -16.06
CA ILE A 24 1.80 -1.03 -15.55
C ILE A 24 0.39 -1.07 -16.16
N ASP A 25 0.14 -2.01 -17.05
CA ASP A 25 -1.15 -2.18 -17.70
C ASP A 25 -2.06 -3.09 -16.86
N PHE A 26 -3.06 -2.51 -16.23
CA PHE A 26 -3.98 -3.21 -15.33
C PHE A 26 -4.85 -4.29 -16.01
N ASP A 27 -4.91 -4.31 -17.34
CA ASP A 27 -5.70 -5.28 -18.11
C ASP A 27 -4.83 -6.42 -18.65
N ASN A 28 -3.53 -6.19 -18.89
CA ASN A 28 -2.62 -7.15 -19.52
C ASN A 28 -1.48 -7.60 -18.60
N ASP A 29 -1.11 -6.80 -17.62
CA ASP A 29 -0.07 -7.17 -16.66
C ASP A 29 -0.64 -7.80 -15.39
N GLN A 30 0.21 -8.47 -14.62
CA GLN A 30 -0.17 -9.13 -13.38
C GLN A 30 0.80 -8.87 -12.23
N ILE A 31 0.37 -9.19 -11.01
CA ILE A 31 1.24 -9.21 -9.84
C ILE A 31 2.22 -10.39 -9.96
N ILE A 32 3.50 -10.14 -9.76
CA ILE A 32 4.58 -11.14 -9.75
C ILE A 32 5.17 -11.36 -8.35
N GLU A 33 5.05 -10.38 -7.45
CA GLU A 33 5.33 -10.52 -6.02
C GLU A 33 4.25 -9.79 -5.24
N LEU A 34 3.76 -10.39 -4.16
CA LEU A 34 2.82 -9.79 -3.23
C LEU A 34 3.31 -10.02 -1.82
N ALA A 35 3.61 -8.95 -1.13
CA ALA A 35 3.94 -8.98 0.29
C ALA A 35 2.88 -8.27 1.13
N ALA A 36 2.64 -8.76 2.34
CA ALA A 36 1.72 -8.13 3.26
C ALA A 36 2.03 -8.46 4.72
N LEU A 37 1.76 -7.51 5.60
CA LEU A 37 1.74 -7.67 7.04
C LEU A 37 0.34 -7.43 7.56
N ARG A 38 -0.21 -8.38 8.33
CA ARG A 38 -1.39 -8.14 9.14
C ARG A 38 -0.95 -7.65 10.52
N VAL A 39 -1.34 -6.44 10.86
CA VAL A 39 -1.06 -5.81 12.14
C VAL A 39 -2.35 -5.76 12.96
N GLU A 40 -2.25 -6.11 14.24
CA GLU A 40 -3.35 -6.05 15.19
C GLU A 40 -2.93 -5.30 16.45
N ARG A 41 -3.93 -4.74 17.17
CA ARG A 41 -3.71 -4.14 18.47
C ARG A 41 -3.69 -5.22 19.55
N THR A 42 -2.72 -5.16 20.45
CA THR A 42 -2.68 -6.05 21.63
C THR A 42 -3.66 -5.58 22.70
N ALA A 43 -3.97 -6.44 23.66
CA ALA A 43 -4.79 -6.09 24.81
C ALA A 43 -4.21 -4.93 25.66
N THR A 44 -2.90 -4.74 25.60
CA THR A 44 -2.18 -3.64 26.29
C THR A 44 -2.05 -2.37 25.46
N GLY A 45 -2.68 -2.32 24.26
CA GLY A 45 -2.66 -1.16 23.37
C GLY A 45 -1.45 -1.07 22.43
N GLY A 46 -0.49 -1.99 22.52
CA GLY A 46 0.63 -2.08 21.59
C GLY A 46 0.24 -2.68 20.24
N LEU A 47 1.17 -2.71 19.30
CA LEU A 47 0.99 -3.31 17.97
C LEU A 47 1.72 -4.66 17.89
N ARG A 48 1.12 -5.63 17.19
CA ARG A 48 1.75 -6.91 16.87
C ARG A 48 1.54 -7.28 15.41
N ILE A 49 2.52 -7.91 14.80
CA ILE A 49 2.36 -8.57 13.49
C ILE A 49 1.67 -9.91 13.76
N ALA A 50 0.40 -10.03 13.33
CA ALA A 50 -0.43 -11.20 13.51
C ALA A 50 -0.39 -12.16 12.31
N GLY A 51 0.14 -11.70 11.18
CA GLY A 51 0.33 -12.50 9.97
C GLY A 51 1.27 -11.81 9.00
N LYS A 52 1.95 -12.61 8.19
CA LYS A 52 2.87 -12.14 7.16
C LYS A 52 2.70 -13.02 5.93
N MET A 53 2.75 -12.41 4.75
CA MET A 53 2.99 -13.11 3.50
C MET A 53 4.08 -12.39 2.70
N ASP A 54 4.81 -13.17 1.92
CA ASP A 54 5.81 -12.75 0.96
C ASP A 54 5.83 -13.85 -0.10
N THR A 55 5.28 -13.57 -1.28
CA THR A 55 4.91 -14.63 -2.20
C THR A 55 5.13 -14.20 -3.64
N PHE A 56 5.95 -14.94 -4.38
CA PHE A 56 6.04 -14.83 -5.82
C PHE A 56 4.85 -15.49 -6.49
N ILE A 57 4.43 -14.94 -7.62
CA ILE A 57 3.28 -15.42 -8.40
C ILE A 57 3.75 -15.76 -9.80
N LYS A 58 3.44 -16.97 -10.25
CA LYS A 58 3.82 -17.46 -11.57
C LYS A 58 3.19 -16.63 -12.68
N LEU A 59 3.96 -16.36 -13.72
CA LEU A 59 3.43 -15.89 -14.98
C LEU A 59 2.63 -16.99 -15.68
N PRO A 60 1.72 -16.65 -16.60
CA PRO A 60 1.11 -17.60 -17.51
C PRO A 60 2.18 -18.39 -18.29
N GLU A 61 1.82 -19.59 -18.71
CA GLU A 61 2.72 -20.44 -19.51
C GLU A 61 3.13 -19.76 -20.81
N GLY A 62 4.43 -19.70 -21.07
CA GLY A 62 5.01 -19.07 -22.26
C GLY A 62 5.24 -17.57 -22.14
N GLU A 63 4.84 -16.94 -21.05
CA GLU A 63 5.16 -15.52 -20.77
C GLU A 63 6.48 -15.38 -20.02
N THR A 64 7.17 -14.27 -20.27
CA THR A 64 8.43 -13.91 -19.62
C THR A 64 8.38 -12.47 -19.13
N LEU A 65 9.15 -12.17 -18.09
CA LEU A 65 9.25 -10.80 -17.58
C LEU A 65 9.95 -9.88 -18.57
N PRO A 66 9.46 -8.66 -18.77
CA PRO A 66 10.21 -7.62 -19.44
C PRO A 66 11.55 -7.34 -18.72
N GLU A 67 12.63 -7.17 -19.50
CA GLU A 67 13.99 -6.97 -18.98
C GLU A 67 14.10 -5.79 -18.00
N ASN A 68 13.38 -4.70 -18.29
CA ASN A 68 13.34 -3.53 -17.43
C ASN A 68 12.65 -3.84 -16.07
N ILE A 69 11.67 -4.72 -16.02
CA ILE A 69 11.02 -5.15 -14.78
C ILE A 69 11.96 -6.06 -13.99
N ALA A 70 12.56 -7.06 -14.66
CA ALA A 70 13.53 -7.93 -14.01
C ALA A 70 14.72 -7.13 -13.44
N SER A 71 15.21 -6.12 -14.17
CA SER A 71 16.29 -5.24 -13.69
C SER A 71 15.86 -4.36 -12.52
N LEU A 72 14.61 -3.88 -12.48
CA LEU A 72 14.08 -3.02 -11.43
C LEU A 72 13.87 -3.78 -10.12
N THR A 73 13.23 -4.96 -10.21
CA THR A 73 12.77 -5.73 -9.05
C THR A 73 13.78 -6.80 -8.58
N GLY A 74 14.73 -7.16 -9.46
CA GLY A 74 15.64 -8.30 -9.26
C GLY A 74 14.93 -9.66 -9.32
N ILE A 75 13.67 -9.70 -9.79
CA ILE A 75 12.91 -10.94 -9.94
C ILE A 75 13.20 -11.51 -11.32
N THR A 76 13.44 -12.83 -11.39
CA THR A 76 13.72 -13.54 -12.64
C THR A 76 12.62 -14.54 -12.99
N ASP A 77 12.49 -14.88 -14.27
CA ASP A 77 11.57 -15.92 -14.72
C ASP A 77 11.82 -17.26 -14.03
N GLU A 78 13.09 -17.63 -13.85
CA GLU A 78 13.46 -18.86 -13.13
C GLU A 78 12.92 -18.83 -11.70
N ARG A 79 13.03 -17.70 -11.03
CA ARG A 79 12.52 -17.54 -9.67
C ARG A 79 11.01 -17.63 -9.60
N LEU A 80 10.31 -17.00 -10.54
CA LEU A 80 8.84 -17.10 -10.62
C LEU A 80 8.40 -18.55 -10.89
N GLN A 81 9.15 -19.30 -11.70
CA GLN A 81 8.82 -20.71 -11.98
C GLN A 81 9.06 -21.61 -10.77
N THR A 82 10.19 -21.44 -10.07
CA THR A 82 10.62 -22.37 -9.00
C THR A 82 9.97 -22.05 -7.66
N GLU A 83 9.89 -20.78 -7.28
CA GLU A 83 9.38 -20.32 -5.98
C GLU A 83 7.93 -19.80 -6.08
N GLY A 84 7.47 -19.38 -7.27
CA GLY A 84 6.16 -18.78 -7.46
C GLY A 84 5.01 -19.75 -7.26
N VAL A 85 3.91 -19.22 -6.74
CA VAL A 85 2.66 -19.97 -6.60
C VAL A 85 1.67 -19.58 -7.71
N GLN A 86 0.65 -20.40 -7.90
CA GLN A 86 -0.46 -20.04 -8.79
C GLN A 86 -1.23 -18.81 -8.23
N PRO A 87 -1.73 -17.90 -9.08
CA PRO A 87 -2.46 -16.70 -8.66
C PRO A 87 -3.59 -16.98 -7.66
N VAL A 88 -4.36 -18.06 -7.84
CA VAL A 88 -5.43 -18.43 -6.93
C VAL A 88 -4.94 -18.74 -5.51
N LYS A 89 -3.73 -19.29 -5.37
CA LYS A 89 -3.12 -19.55 -4.06
C LYS A 89 -2.70 -18.26 -3.38
N ALA A 90 -2.06 -17.34 -4.11
CA ALA A 90 -1.72 -16.01 -3.60
C ALA A 90 -2.98 -15.23 -3.20
N ALA A 91 -4.02 -15.27 -4.02
CA ALA A 91 -5.33 -14.69 -3.68
C ALA A 91 -5.91 -15.25 -2.38
N GLY A 92 -5.83 -16.55 -2.16
CA GLY A 92 -6.26 -17.19 -0.91
C GLY A 92 -5.41 -16.77 0.29
N GLN A 93 -4.12 -16.57 0.11
CA GLN A 93 -3.21 -16.12 1.18
C GLN A 93 -3.54 -14.70 1.64
N ILE A 94 -3.65 -13.75 0.72
CA ILE A 94 -4.00 -12.36 1.08
C ILE A 94 -5.42 -12.28 1.64
N ALA A 95 -6.38 -13.02 1.09
CA ALA A 95 -7.75 -13.08 1.60
C ALA A 95 -7.79 -13.56 3.06
N LYS A 96 -6.92 -14.50 3.48
CA LYS A 96 -6.79 -14.90 4.88
C LYS A 96 -6.35 -13.76 5.79
N LEU A 97 -5.42 -12.92 5.34
CA LEU A 97 -4.97 -11.75 6.12
C LEU A 97 -6.08 -10.71 6.30
N MET A 98 -7.09 -10.71 5.41
CA MET A 98 -8.22 -9.79 5.45
C MET A 98 -9.41 -10.30 6.30
N GLN A 99 -9.34 -11.52 6.83
CA GLN A 99 -10.44 -12.13 7.59
C GLN A 99 -10.49 -11.71 9.06
N ASN A 100 -11.56 -12.16 9.75
CA ASN A 100 -11.78 -12.02 11.20
C ASN A 100 -12.12 -10.61 11.67
N GLY A 101 -12.79 -9.82 10.84
CA GLY A 101 -13.39 -8.54 11.20
C GLY A 101 -13.04 -7.40 10.22
N PRO A 102 -13.46 -6.18 10.52
CA PRO A 102 -13.15 -5.03 9.70
C PRO A 102 -11.64 -4.87 9.56
N THR A 103 -11.16 -4.86 8.32
CA THR A 103 -9.74 -4.75 7.96
C THR A 103 -9.53 -3.58 7.02
N LEU A 104 -8.48 -2.79 7.27
CA LEU A 104 -8.04 -1.70 6.42
C LEU A 104 -6.85 -2.15 5.59
N MET A 105 -6.92 -2.00 4.28
CA MET A 105 -5.81 -2.24 3.35
C MET A 105 -5.00 -0.96 3.16
N ILE A 106 -3.68 -1.04 3.27
CA ILE A 106 -2.78 0.12 3.28
C ILE A 106 -1.62 -0.13 2.33
N ALA A 107 -1.41 0.77 1.37
CA ALA A 107 -0.25 0.75 0.48
C ALA A 107 0.28 2.17 0.24
N HIS A 108 1.47 2.29 -0.37
CA HIS A 108 2.03 3.56 -0.80
C HIS A 108 1.81 3.74 -2.30
N ASN A 109 0.92 4.63 -2.70
CA ASN A 109 0.30 4.70 -4.03
C ASN A 109 -0.77 3.61 -4.23
N ALA A 110 -1.61 3.44 -3.21
CA ALA A 110 -2.60 2.37 -3.11
C ALA A 110 -3.56 2.27 -4.30
N GLN A 111 -3.71 3.32 -5.12
CA GLN A 111 -4.47 3.28 -6.36
C GLN A 111 -3.91 2.24 -7.33
N PHE A 112 -2.57 2.17 -7.46
CA PHE A 112 -1.90 1.22 -8.34
C PHE A 112 -2.12 -0.21 -7.85
N ASP A 113 -1.73 -0.48 -6.63
CA ASP A 113 -1.82 -1.82 -6.03
C ASP A 113 -3.26 -2.33 -5.96
N ALA A 114 -4.21 -1.46 -5.63
CA ALA A 114 -5.63 -1.83 -5.55
C ALA A 114 -6.21 -2.24 -6.91
N CYS A 115 -5.76 -1.63 -8.02
CA CYS A 115 -6.20 -2.02 -9.36
C CYS A 115 -5.79 -3.47 -9.69
N PHE A 116 -4.54 -3.83 -9.41
CA PHE A 116 -4.03 -5.20 -9.60
C PHE A 116 -4.62 -6.19 -8.59
N LEU A 117 -4.62 -5.84 -7.30
CA LEU A 117 -5.11 -6.72 -6.24
C LEU A 117 -6.58 -7.09 -6.42
N ARG A 118 -7.42 -6.16 -6.89
CA ARG A 118 -8.82 -6.47 -7.20
C ARG A 118 -8.97 -7.50 -8.32
N GLY A 119 -8.07 -7.49 -9.31
CA GLY A 119 -7.98 -8.52 -10.33
C GLY A 119 -7.65 -9.88 -9.73
N LEU A 120 -6.61 -9.94 -8.92
CA LEU A 120 -6.18 -11.16 -8.23
C LEU A 120 -7.26 -11.73 -7.29
N LEU A 121 -7.98 -10.87 -6.57
CA LEU A 121 -9.03 -11.27 -5.63
C LEU A 121 -10.35 -11.68 -6.31
N ARG A 122 -10.44 -11.64 -7.63
CA ARG A 122 -11.67 -12.06 -8.35
C ARG A 122 -11.99 -13.52 -8.03
N GLY A 123 -13.22 -13.76 -7.56
CA GLY A 123 -13.66 -15.08 -7.12
C GLY A 123 -13.36 -15.42 -5.64
N GLN A 124 -12.60 -14.59 -4.92
CA GLN A 124 -12.43 -14.74 -3.48
C GLN A 124 -13.62 -14.12 -2.73
N LYS A 125 -14.02 -14.76 -1.64
CA LYS A 125 -15.06 -14.23 -0.73
C LYS A 125 -14.44 -13.21 0.23
N VAL A 126 -14.15 -12.02 -0.30
CA VAL A 126 -13.72 -10.87 0.51
C VAL A 126 -14.89 -9.89 0.65
N GLY A 127 -15.08 -9.34 1.84
CA GLY A 127 -16.09 -8.30 2.09
C GLY A 127 -15.73 -6.97 1.43
N ARG A 128 -16.42 -5.90 1.83
CA ARG A 128 -16.03 -4.54 1.44
C ARG A 128 -14.60 -4.27 1.92
N ILE A 129 -13.77 -3.75 1.01
CA ILE A 129 -12.40 -3.37 1.31
C ILE A 129 -12.37 -1.85 1.51
N ASP A 130 -11.89 -1.42 2.66
CA ASP A 130 -11.55 -0.04 2.94
C ASP A 130 -10.04 0.15 2.74
N TRP A 131 -9.64 1.33 2.27
CA TRP A 131 -8.30 1.63 1.81
C TRP A 131 -7.71 2.85 2.52
N LEU A 132 -6.41 2.83 2.76
CA LEU A 132 -5.61 4.01 3.11
C LEU A 132 -4.43 4.10 2.15
N ASP A 133 -4.30 5.24 1.48
CA ASP A 133 -3.15 5.55 0.64
C ASP A 133 -2.17 6.44 1.41
N SER A 134 -1.06 5.87 1.83
CA SER A 134 -0.02 6.63 2.53
C SER A 134 0.63 7.70 1.66
N LEU A 135 0.63 7.52 0.33
CA LEU A 135 1.09 8.55 -0.60
C LEU A 135 0.19 9.80 -0.55
N THR A 136 -1.13 9.62 -0.44
CA THR A 136 -2.08 10.73 -0.26
C THR A 136 -1.79 11.49 1.04
N VAL A 137 -1.53 10.78 2.14
CA VAL A 137 -1.12 11.39 3.42
C VAL A 137 0.20 12.14 3.29
N TYR A 138 1.19 11.52 2.65
CA TYR A 138 2.53 12.09 2.50
C TYR A 138 2.53 13.36 1.65
N LYS A 139 1.79 13.37 0.54
CA LYS A 139 1.63 14.56 -0.33
C LYS A 139 0.99 15.75 0.37
N ASP A 140 0.11 15.49 1.32
CA ASP A 140 -0.50 16.54 2.13
C ASP A 140 0.47 17.16 3.15
N ARG A 141 1.53 16.44 3.50
CA ARG A 141 2.46 16.83 4.58
C ARG A 141 3.83 17.27 4.09
N ARG A 142 4.22 16.90 2.88
CA ARG A 142 5.57 17.15 2.35
C ARG A 142 5.52 17.62 0.90
N ALA A 143 6.55 18.39 0.55
CA ALA A 143 6.81 18.76 -0.83
C ALA A 143 7.31 17.55 -1.64
N TYR A 144 7.18 17.64 -2.96
CA TYR A 144 7.79 16.69 -3.89
C TYR A 144 9.33 16.58 -3.64
N PRO A 145 9.93 15.38 -3.74
CA PRO A 145 9.41 14.13 -4.30
C PRO A 145 8.66 13.25 -3.27
N HIS A 146 7.81 12.30 -3.77
CA HIS A 146 6.86 11.57 -2.95
C HIS A 146 6.96 10.03 -3.03
N LYS A 147 8.09 9.46 -3.43
CA LYS A 147 8.31 8.00 -3.38
C LYS A 147 8.41 7.54 -1.92
N LEU A 148 8.19 6.26 -1.67
CA LEU A 148 8.37 5.66 -0.33
C LEU A 148 9.78 5.94 0.23
N ALA A 149 10.81 5.84 -0.60
CA ALA A 149 12.18 6.20 -0.22
C ALA A 149 12.31 7.65 0.30
N ASN A 150 11.54 8.60 -0.27
CA ASN A 150 11.55 9.97 0.21
C ASN A 150 10.83 10.12 1.55
N ALA A 151 9.78 9.35 1.78
CA ALA A 151 9.11 9.31 3.08
C ALA A 151 10.03 8.72 4.17
N ILE A 152 10.77 7.66 3.86
CA ILE A 152 11.78 7.07 4.76
C ILE A 152 12.80 8.13 5.21
N ILE A 153 13.32 8.91 4.26
CA ILE A 153 14.27 10.00 4.57
C ILE A 153 13.59 11.10 5.40
N ALA A 154 12.40 11.55 4.99
CA ALA A 154 11.69 12.65 5.62
C ALA A 154 11.26 12.37 7.07
N TYR A 155 11.08 11.10 7.42
CA TYR A 155 10.74 10.65 8.77
C TYR A 155 11.92 10.06 9.55
N ASP A 156 13.15 10.28 9.07
CA ASP A 156 14.40 9.83 9.72
C ASP A 156 14.43 8.33 10.03
N LEU A 157 14.00 7.54 9.06
CA LEU A 157 13.96 6.08 9.15
C LEU A 157 15.12 5.40 8.40
N THR A 158 16.00 6.20 7.77
CA THR A 158 17.20 5.70 7.09
C THR A 158 18.07 4.91 8.08
N GLY A 159 18.42 3.68 7.70
CA GLY A 159 19.16 2.77 8.59
C GLY A 159 18.29 1.93 9.53
N LYS A 160 16.98 2.23 9.65
CA LYS A 160 16.02 1.38 10.38
C LYS A 160 15.26 0.44 9.45
N VAL A 161 15.06 0.86 8.20
CA VAL A 161 14.33 0.10 7.19
C VAL A 161 15.08 0.11 5.86
N GLN A 162 14.76 -0.85 5.00
CA GLN A 162 15.25 -0.94 3.63
C GLN A 162 14.10 -0.68 2.66
N ASN A 163 14.41 -0.09 1.49
CA ASN A 163 13.52 0.04 0.34
C ASN A 163 14.33 -0.47 -0.86
N SER A 164 14.15 -1.74 -1.17
CA SER A 164 15.00 -2.49 -2.10
C SER A 164 14.29 -2.86 -3.41
N HIS A 165 13.06 -2.39 -3.61
CA HIS A 165 12.18 -2.87 -4.67
C HIS A 165 11.90 -4.39 -4.55
N ARG A 166 11.86 -4.88 -3.32
CA ARG A 166 11.30 -6.15 -2.92
C ARG A 166 10.08 -5.84 -2.06
N ALA A 167 8.94 -6.37 -2.46
CA ALA A 167 7.66 -6.02 -1.84
C ALA A 167 7.68 -6.17 -0.30
N ILE A 168 8.39 -7.14 0.24
CA ILE A 168 8.45 -7.34 1.69
C ILE A 168 9.23 -6.25 2.43
N ASP A 169 10.33 -5.77 1.85
CA ASP A 169 11.13 -4.68 2.45
C ASP A 169 10.34 -3.38 2.42
N ASP A 170 9.62 -3.13 1.32
CA ASP A 170 8.79 -1.95 1.14
C ASP A 170 7.56 -1.96 2.08
N VAL A 171 6.96 -3.13 2.32
CA VAL A 171 5.91 -3.30 3.34
C VAL A 171 6.40 -3.01 4.76
N LEU A 172 7.59 -3.50 5.11
CA LEU A 172 8.20 -3.22 6.43
C LEU A 172 8.52 -1.73 6.59
N ALA A 173 9.09 -1.13 5.55
CA ALA A 173 9.38 0.30 5.50
C ALA A 173 8.10 1.14 5.59
N LEU A 174 7.08 0.78 4.84
CA LEU A 174 5.79 1.46 4.87
C LEU A 174 5.14 1.41 6.26
N PHE A 175 5.22 0.27 6.94
CA PHE A 175 4.68 0.15 8.29
C PHE A 175 5.37 1.11 9.28
N GLU A 176 6.69 1.27 9.21
CA GLU A 176 7.42 2.25 10.01
C GLU A 176 7.06 3.70 9.62
N VAL A 177 6.92 3.99 8.33
CA VAL A 177 6.49 5.30 7.83
C VAL A 177 5.09 5.64 8.36
N LEU A 178 4.15 4.70 8.36
CA LEU A 178 2.80 4.92 8.90
C LEU A 178 2.83 5.28 10.39
N LYS A 179 3.66 4.61 11.18
CA LYS A 179 3.84 4.95 12.60
C LYS A 179 4.41 6.35 12.79
N ALA A 180 5.40 6.71 11.98
CA ALA A 180 5.99 8.05 12.02
C ALA A 180 4.99 9.13 11.58
N MET A 181 4.16 8.85 10.57
CA MET A 181 3.07 9.73 10.16
C MET A 181 2.04 9.94 11.28
N ASP A 182 1.69 8.88 12.01
CA ASP A 182 0.74 8.96 13.12
C ASP A 182 1.34 9.68 14.33
N ASP A 183 2.64 9.45 14.65
CA ASP A 183 3.38 10.17 15.68
C ASP A 183 3.46 11.70 15.36
N GLU A 184 3.61 12.06 14.07
CA GLU A 184 3.59 13.47 13.64
C GLU A 184 2.21 14.10 13.81
N ARG A 185 1.15 13.36 13.43
CA ARG A 185 -0.23 13.84 13.53
C ARG A 185 -1.21 12.65 13.55
N GLU A 186 -1.97 12.57 14.61
CA GLU A 186 -2.93 11.49 14.89
C GLU A 186 -4.24 11.67 14.11
N ASP A 187 -4.16 11.70 12.75
CA ASP A 187 -5.28 11.99 11.86
C ASP A 187 -5.44 10.99 10.69
N LEU A 188 -4.69 9.88 10.70
CA LEU A 188 -4.74 8.90 9.62
C LEU A 188 -6.16 8.38 9.31
N GLY A 189 -7.02 8.32 10.32
CA GLY A 189 -8.42 7.94 10.15
C GLY A 189 -9.20 8.84 9.20
N SER A 190 -8.79 10.10 9.01
CA SER A 190 -9.44 11.04 8.08
C SER A 190 -9.14 10.76 6.61
N TYR A 191 -8.09 10.00 6.34
CA TYR A 191 -7.65 9.62 4.98
C TYR A 191 -8.20 8.28 4.52
N VAL A 192 -8.98 7.59 5.34
CA VAL A 192 -9.59 6.32 4.95
C VAL A 192 -10.55 6.52 3.79
N ASN A 193 -10.39 5.68 2.75
CA ASN A 193 -11.12 5.76 1.50
C ASN A 193 -10.99 7.11 0.77
N LEU A 194 -9.82 7.73 0.88
CA LEU A 194 -9.46 8.95 0.19
C LEU A 194 -8.17 8.77 -0.59
N PHE A 195 -8.22 8.94 -1.91
CA PHE A 195 -7.05 8.95 -2.78
C PHE A 195 -6.87 10.31 -3.44
N GLY A 196 -5.66 10.86 -3.27
CA GLY A 196 -5.25 12.08 -3.94
C GLY A 196 -4.72 11.81 -5.34
N TYR A 197 -5.10 12.64 -6.31
CA TYR A 197 -4.60 12.53 -7.67
C TYR A 197 -4.06 13.88 -8.19
N ASN A 198 -3.13 13.82 -9.15
CA ASN A 198 -2.65 15.01 -9.82
C ASN A 198 -3.66 15.43 -10.91
N PRO A 199 -4.25 16.64 -10.84
CA PRO A 199 -5.22 17.09 -11.83
C PRO A 199 -4.71 17.10 -13.27
N LYS A 200 -3.39 17.26 -13.46
CA LYS A 200 -2.77 17.24 -14.78
C LYS A 200 -2.86 15.88 -15.47
N TYR A 201 -2.78 14.79 -14.70
CA TYR A 201 -2.73 13.43 -15.24
C TYR A 201 -4.00 12.63 -14.96
N GLY A 202 -4.87 13.12 -14.08
CA GLY A 202 -6.07 12.40 -13.64
C GLY A 202 -5.78 11.25 -12.68
N VAL A 203 -6.76 10.37 -12.54
CA VAL A 203 -6.63 9.13 -11.75
C VAL A 203 -6.04 8.04 -12.64
N SER A 204 -4.97 7.39 -12.19
CA SER A 204 -4.38 6.25 -12.90
C SER A 204 -5.27 5.02 -12.77
N GLY A 205 -5.53 4.35 -13.89
CA GLY A 205 -6.34 3.13 -13.91
C GLY A 205 -7.82 3.36 -13.58
N ARG A 206 -8.48 2.30 -13.12
CA ARG A 206 -9.92 2.31 -12.83
C ARG A 206 -10.19 2.86 -11.43
N ARG A 207 -11.17 3.74 -11.28
CA ARG A 207 -11.59 4.22 -9.95
C ARG A 207 -12.07 3.07 -9.08
N ILE A 208 -11.63 3.05 -7.84
CA ILE A 208 -11.99 2.04 -6.84
C ILE A 208 -13.34 2.43 -6.22
N VAL A 209 -14.29 1.50 -6.24
CA VAL A 209 -15.61 1.72 -5.65
C VAL A 209 -15.48 1.94 -4.14
N GLY A 210 -16.14 2.98 -3.63
CA GLY A 210 -16.09 3.35 -2.21
C GLY A 210 -14.93 4.28 -1.84
N VAL A 211 -14.03 4.59 -2.78
CA VAL A 211 -12.95 5.57 -2.60
C VAL A 211 -13.36 6.93 -3.15
N ARG A 212 -13.13 7.97 -2.38
CA ARG A 212 -13.26 9.36 -2.80
C ARG A 212 -11.92 9.83 -3.36
N TYR A 213 -11.98 10.56 -4.48
CA TYR A 213 -10.81 11.08 -5.16
C TYR A 213 -10.75 12.60 -5.03
N GLU A 214 -9.62 13.13 -4.57
CA GLU A 214 -9.42 14.56 -4.43
C GLU A 214 -8.16 15.01 -5.18
N PRO A 215 -8.22 16.18 -5.84
CA PRO A 215 -7.05 16.73 -6.50
C PRO A 215 -6.00 17.13 -5.46
N GLN A 216 -4.74 16.76 -5.71
CA GLN A 216 -3.57 17.19 -4.95
C GLN A 216 -2.55 17.80 -5.89
N SER A 217 -2.02 18.98 -5.55
CA SER A 217 -0.95 19.60 -6.31
C SER A 217 0.41 19.00 -5.95
N PHE A 218 1.24 18.75 -6.96
CA PHE A 218 2.59 18.20 -6.81
C PHE A 218 3.68 19.19 -7.16
N SER A 219 3.41 20.49 -7.04
CA SER A 219 4.44 21.49 -7.27
C SER A 219 5.58 21.33 -6.28
N LYS A 220 6.82 21.43 -6.76
CA LYS A 220 7.98 21.50 -5.89
C LYS A 220 7.82 22.64 -4.89
N GLY A 221 8.20 22.41 -3.66
CA GLY A 221 8.13 23.40 -2.60
C GLY A 221 6.79 23.53 -1.91
N LEU A 222 5.77 22.80 -2.33
CA LEU A 222 4.51 22.76 -1.61
C LEU A 222 4.52 21.69 -0.53
N THR A 223 4.21 22.09 0.67
CA THR A 223 3.91 21.24 1.81
C THR A 223 2.54 21.59 2.29
N ARG A 224 1.62 20.70 2.34
CA ARG A 224 0.36 21.16 2.40
C ARG A 224 -0.75 20.53 3.05
N PRO A 225 -0.81 20.00 4.31
CA PRO A 225 -2.01 19.53 4.98
C PRO A 225 -3.16 20.53 4.88
N GLU A 226 -2.87 21.79 5.15
CA GLU A 226 -3.87 22.86 5.22
C GLU A 226 -4.45 23.21 3.86
N GLN A 227 -3.69 23.00 2.81
CA GLN A 227 -4.14 23.35 1.45
C GLN A 227 -4.90 22.23 0.77
N THR A 228 -4.54 20.95 1.09
CA THR A 228 -5.15 19.81 0.42
C THR A 228 -6.36 19.27 1.17
N LEU A 229 -6.29 19.24 2.51
CA LEU A 229 -7.35 18.69 3.36
C LEU A 229 -7.72 19.57 4.57
N PRO A 230 -7.82 20.88 4.44
CA PRO A 230 -7.99 21.76 5.60
C PRO A 230 -9.24 21.40 6.43
N ALA A 231 -10.35 21.13 5.77
CA ALA A 231 -11.62 20.85 6.43
C ALA A 231 -11.67 19.51 7.17
N ARG A 232 -10.72 18.58 6.88
CA ARG A 232 -10.68 17.29 7.55
C ARG A 232 -9.71 17.26 8.70
N VAL A 233 -8.55 17.88 8.50
CA VAL A 233 -7.49 17.90 9.50
C VAL A 233 -7.85 18.85 10.65
N ALA A 234 -8.58 19.92 10.37
CA ALA A 234 -9.01 20.88 11.38
C ALA A 234 -10.23 20.43 12.22
N ARG A 235 -10.92 19.36 11.82
CA ARG A 235 -12.04 18.82 12.62
C ARG A 235 -11.53 17.75 13.56
N ARG A 236 -11.29 18.15 14.77
CA ARG A 236 -11.19 17.29 15.95
C ARG A 236 -12.56 17.03 16.52
#